data_0bc5eb9f5c854a41e17652ab95fa7083
#
_entry.id   0bc5eb9f5c854a41e17652ab95fa7083
#
_cell.length_a   1.000
_cell.length_b   1.000
_cell.length_c   1.000
_cell.angle_alpha   90.00
_cell.angle_beta   90.00
_cell.angle_gamma   90.00
#
_symmetry.space_group_name_H-M   'P 1'
#
loop_
_entity.id
_entity.type
_entity.pdbx_description
1 polymer ?
#
loop_
_entity_poly.entity_id
_entity_poly.type
_entity_poly.pdbx_seq_one_letter_code
_entity_poly.pdbx_strand_id
1 'polypeptide(L)'
;MKRYAFLMLVLLCGMSLLQARPVDAEKAKVAGQKFVCANFNNELKSNELQLVYTGLSNRNEACFYAFNVGQEGFVIVSADDRFRPIVGYSDEGPFATENPSPELMFYLDRIIEARTSRNAVLFDDTAEEWQSVMSTGRLLSRNVGRGGDYICTTNWNLDSP
;
A
#
# COMPACT_ATOMS: atom_id res chain seq x y z
N MET A 1 -36.90 -29.39 17.60
CA MET A 1 -36.80 -28.22 16.67
C MET A 1 -35.97 -27.07 17.23
N LYS A 2 -36.04 -26.65 18.48
CA LYS A 2 -35.24 -25.54 19.04
C LYS A 2 -33.72 -25.80 19.09
N ARG A 3 -33.27 -27.05 19.20
CA ARG A 3 -31.82 -27.41 19.24
C ARG A 3 -31.12 -27.25 17.91
N TYR A 4 -31.80 -27.49 16.79
CA TYR A 4 -31.21 -27.32 15.44
C TYR A 4 -31.18 -25.86 15.00
N ALA A 5 -32.13 -25.04 15.49
CA ALA A 5 -32.10 -23.60 15.24
C ALA A 5 -30.89 -22.91 15.90
N PHE A 6 -30.50 -23.37 17.10
CA PHE A 6 -29.33 -22.85 17.80
C PHE A 6 -28.01 -23.26 17.09
N LEU A 7 -27.93 -24.52 16.63
CA LEU A 7 -26.79 -25.02 15.83
C LEU A 7 -26.65 -24.28 14.49
N MET A 8 -27.77 -24.00 13.82
CA MET A 8 -27.76 -23.20 12.58
C MET A 8 -27.32 -21.76 12.84
N LEU A 9 -27.71 -21.15 13.95
CA LEU A 9 -27.31 -19.79 14.33
C LEU A 9 -25.80 -19.71 14.62
N VAL A 10 -25.23 -20.73 15.30
CA VAL A 10 -23.79 -20.81 15.59
C VAL A 10 -22.98 -21.03 14.29
N LEU A 11 -23.50 -21.81 13.35
CA LEU A 11 -22.84 -22.05 12.06
C LEU A 11 -22.85 -20.78 11.18
N LEU A 12 -23.90 -19.96 11.23
CA LEU A 12 -23.96 -18.67 10.53
C LEU A 12 -23.01 -17.62 11.15
N CYS A 13 -22.78 -17.66 12.46
CA CYS A 13 -21.88 -16.74 13.15
C CYS A 13 -20.39 -17.06 12.91
N GLY A 14 -20.06 -18.30 12.53
CA GLY A 14 -18.69 -18.75 12.24
C GLY A 14 -18.15 -18.37 10.86
N MET A 15 -18.97 -17.84 9.95
CA MET A 15 -18.55 -17.30 8.66
C MET A 15 -18.15 -15.82 8.76
N SER A 16 -17.44 -15.44 9.81
CA SER A 16 -16.70 -14.16 9.85
C SER A 16 -15.48 -14.29 8.98
N LEU A 17 -15.73 -14.29 7.77
CA LEU A 17 -15.09 -13.87 6.55
C LEU A 17 -13.75 -13.17 6.79
N LEU A 18 -12.72 -13.78 6.28
CA LEU A 18 -11.53 -13.13 5.75
C LEU A 18 -11.97 -12.15 4.63
N GLN A 19 -12.69 -11.13 5.03
CA GLN A 19 -13.14 -10.09 4.13
C GLN A 19 -11.98 -9.11 4.01
N ALA A 20 -11.42 -9.00 2.80
CA ALA A 20 -10.57 -7.90 2.44
C ALA A 20 -11.18 -6.61 2.99
N ARG A 21 -10.44 -5.89 3.83
CA ARG A 21 -10.87 -4.59 4.31
C ARG A 21 -10.29 -3.55 3.38
N PRO A 22 -11.10 -2.93 2.54
CA PRO A 22 -10.62 -1.83 1.72
C PRO A 22 -10.03 -0.76 2.65
N VAL A 23 -8.86 -0.30 2.30
CA VAL A 23 -8.21 0.83 2.94
C VAL A 23 -8.68 2.07 2.22
N ASP A 24 -9.36 2.96 2.90
CA ASP A 24 -9.78 4.25 2.34
C ASP A 24 -8.59 5.24 2.24
N ALA A 25 -8.80 6.34 1.52
CA ALA A 25 -7.77 7.33 1.29
C ALA A 25 -7.29 8.01 2.58
N GLU A 26 -8.16 8.17 3.57
CA GLU A 26 -7.81 8.78 4.86
C GLU A 26 -6.90 7.86 5.68
N LYS A 27 -7.23 6.59 5.79
CA LYS A 27 -6.36 5.60 6.46
C LYS A 27 -5.04 5.46 5.72
N ALA A 28 -5.06 5.44 4.38
CA ALA A 28 -3.85 5.41 3.57
C ALA A 28 -2.99 6.67 3.78
N LYS A 29 -3.61 7.86 3.85
CA LYS A 29 -2.92 9.12 4.16
C LYS A 29 -2.22 9.07 5.52
N VAL A 30 -2.91 8.57 6.56
CA VAL A 30 -2.31 8.40 7.89
C VAL A 30 -1.12 7.47 7.87
N ALA A 31 -1.21 6.32 7.18
CA ALA A 31 -0.11 5.38 7.04
C ALA A 31 1.08 6.01 6.29
N GLY A 32 0.81 6.68 5.17
CA GLY A 32 1.82 7.42 4.39
C GLY A 32 2.50 8.52 5.20
N GLN A 33 1.73 9.31 5.95
CA GLN A 33 2.28 10.38 6.81
C GLN A 33 3.22 9.83 7.88
N LYS A 34 2.85 8.75 8.55
CA LYS A 34 3.70 8.10 9.54
C LYS A 34 4.98 7.55 8.91
N PHE A 35 4.87 6.94 7.72
CA PHE A 35 6.02 6.45 6.97
C PHE A 35 6.98 7.59 6.61
N VAL A 36 6.48 8.69 6.06
CA VAL A 36 7.28 9.88 5.71
C VAL A 36 7.97 10.45 6.94
N CYS A 37 7.25 10.62 8.04
CA CYS A 37 7.81 11.13 9.30
C CYS A 37 8.94 10.26 9.86
N ALA A 38 8.91 8.95 9.61
CA ALA A 38 9.91 8.02 10.13
C ALA A 38 11.13 7.84 9.22
N ASN A 39 10.97 8.04 7.90
CA ASN A 39 11.96 7.61 6.90
C ASN A 39 12.53 8.75 6.05
N PHE A 40 11.81 9.86 5.87
CA PHE A 40 12.28 10.98 5.07
C PHE A 40 13.15 11.94 5.90
N ASN A 41 13.81 12.88 5.23
CA ASN A 41 14.58 13.93 5.88
C ASN A 41 13.68 14.90 6.67
N ASN A 42 14.27 15.76 7.52
CA ASN A 42 13.52 16.64 8.40
C ASN A 42 12.71 17.72 7.67
N GLU A 43 13.12 18.11 6.47
CA GLU A 43 12.43 19.11 5.67
C GLU A 43 11.09 18.58 5.13
N LEU A 44 11.06 17.32 4.70
CA LEU A 44 9.86 16.68 4.18
C LEU A 44 8.88 16.22 5.27
N LYS A 45 9.35 15.93 6.47
CA LYS A 45 8.50 15.41 7.58
C LYS A 45 7.37 16.34 8.00
N SER A 46 7.55 17.66 7.85
CA SER A 46 6.56 18.66 8.23
C SER A 46 5.49 18.88 7.16
N ASN A 47 5.70 18.37 5.95
CA ASN A 47 4.76 18.56 4.85
C ASN A 47 3.54 17.65 4.99
N GLU A 48 2.36 18.22 4.79
CA GLU A 48 1.13 17.46 4.72
C GLU A 48 1.04 16.71 3.40
N LEU A 49 0.61 15.44 3.45
CA LEU A 49 0.39 14.64 2.26
C LEU A 49 -0.81 15.13 1.47
N GLN A 50 -0.62 15.33 0.18
CA GLN A 50 -1.67 15.66 -0.78
C GLN A 50 -1.94 14.47 -1.68
N LEU A 51 -3.19 13.97 -1.69
CA LEU A 51 -3.61 12.95 -2.64
C LEU A 51 -3.59 13.52 -4.07
N VAL A 52 -2.78 12.91 -4.95
CA VAL A 52 -2.62 13.35 -6.33
C VAL A 52 -3.06 12.31 -7.35
N TYR A 53 -3.10 11.03 -6.97
CA TYR A 53 -3.51 9.98 -7.88
C TYR A 53 -4.15 8.80 -7.12
N THR A 54 -5.15 8.19 -7.74
CA THR A 54 -5.76 6.93 -7.28
C THR A 54 -5.69 5.92 -8.40
N GLY A 55 -4.94 4.85 -8.19
CA GLY A 55 -4.90 3.73 -9.12
C GLY A 55 -6.16 2.88 -8.98
N LEU A 56 -6.91 2.77 -10.06
CA LEU A 56 -8.18 2.04 -10.10
C LEU A 56 -8.04 0.75 -10.90
N SER A 57 -8.71 -0.30 -10.44
CA SER A 57 -8.92 -1.51 -11.21
C SER A 57 -9.91 -1.28 -12.36
N ASN A 58 -10.02 -2.27 -13.25
CA ASN A 58 -11.05 -2.29 -14.30
C ASN A 58 -12.50 -2.37 -13.76
N ARG A 59 -12.67 -2.63 -12.45
CA ARG A 59 -13.95 -2.60 -11.73
C ARG A 59 -14.18 -1.29 -10.99
N ASN A 60 -13.35 -0.30 -11.22
CA ASN A 60 -13.38 1.00 -10.53
C ASN A 60 -13.15 0.89 -9.00
N GLU A 61 -12.42 -0.13 -8.57
CA GLU A 61 -12.01 -0.32 -7.18
C GLU A 61 -10.62 0.27 -6.99
N ALA A 62 -10.39 1.01 -5.90
CA ALA A 62 -9.08 1.55 -5.60
C ALA A 62 -8.07 0.43 -5.30
N CYS A 63 -6.92 0.48 -5.93
CA CYS A 63 -5.80 -0.43 -5.72
C CYS A 63 -4.69 0.22 -4.89
N PHE A 64 -4.43 1.50 -5.10
CA PHE A 64 -3.46 2.29 -4.36
C PHE A 64 -3.78 3.78 -4.45
N TYR A 65 -3.16 4.54 -3.55
CA TYR A 65 -3.21 6.00 -3.51
C TYR A 65 -1.80 6.55 -3.58
N ALA A 66 -1.55 7.54 -4.44
CA ALA A 66 -0.29 8.28 -4.46
C ALA A 66 -0.49 9.66 -3.83
N PHE A 67 0.37 9.97 -2.88
CA PHE A 67 0.37 11.24 -2.16
C PHE A 67 1.69 11.96 -2.40
N ASN A 68 1.63 13.24 -2.75
CA ASN A 68 2.81 14.09 -2.77
C ASN A 68 3.15 14.58 -1.36
N VAL A 69 4.46 14.69 -1.11
CA VAL A 69 5.07 15.23 0.10
C VAL A 69 5.65 16.59 -0.26
N GLY A 70 4.82 17.62 -0.23
CA GLY A 70 5.22 18.91 -0.79
C GLY A 70 5.51 18.81 -2.30
N GLN A 71 6.62 19.44 -2.72
CA GLN A 71 7.09 19.40 -4.11
C GLN A 71 8.30 18.47 -4.34
N GLU A 72 8.77 17.83 -3.29
CA GLU A 72 10.08 17.16 -3.29
C GLU A 72 10.02 15.65 -3.12
N GLY A 73 8.84 15.09 -2.85
CA GLY A 73 8.72 13.65 -2.67
C GLY A 73 7.31 13.14 -2.89
N PHE A 74 7.17 11.82 -2.86
CA PHE A 74 5.87 11.15 -2.86
C PHE A 74 5.89 9.82 -2.11
N VAL A 75 4.72 9.34 -1.74
CA VAL A 75 4.52 8.00 -1.20
C VAL A 75 3.28 7.37 -1.83
N ILE A 76 3.37 6.09 -2.18
CA ILE A 76 2.28 5.29 -2.73
C ILE A 76 1.87 4.27 -1.69
N VAL A 77 0.59 4.31 -1.30
CA VAL A 77 0.03 3.47 -0.24
C VAL A 77 -1.03 2.54 -0.81
N SER A 78 -1.07 1.32 -0.33
CA SER A 78 -2.05 0.31 -0.73
C SER A 78 -3.48 0.72 -0.33
N ALA A 79 -4.45 0.44 -1.21
CA ALA A 79 -5.88 0.54 -0.90
C ALA A 79 -6.49 -0.77 -0.38
N ASP A 80 -5.66 -1.76 -0.04
CA ASP A 80 -6.10 -3.09 0.42
C ASP A 80 -5.11 -3.61 1.47
N ASP A 81 -5.62 -3.98 2.65
CA ASP A 81 -4.79 -4.42 3.78
C ASP A 81 -4.24 -5.86 3.65
N ARG A 82 -4.65 -6.58 2.61
CA ARG A 82 -4.05 -7.87 2.24
C ARG A 82 -2.69 -7.72 1.55
N PHE A 83 -2.33 -6.51 1.14
CA PHE A 83 -1.06 -6.18 0.52
C PHE A 83 -0.26 -5.25 1.41
N ARG A 84 1.03 -5.16 1.14
CA ARG A 84 1.93 -4.28 1.90
C ARG A 84 1.44 -2.84 1.92
N PRO A 85 1.55 -2.15 3.06
CA PRO A 85 1.06 -0.77 3.18
C PRO A 85 1.75 0.20 2.22
N ILE A 86 3.08 0.16 2.14
CA ILE A 86 3.86 1.03 1.28
C ILE A 86 4.24 0.28 0.00
N VAL A 87 3.76 0.80 -1.10
CA VAL A 87 3.95 0.25 -2.46
C VAL A 87 5.21 0.80 -3.09
N GLY A 88 5.47 2.09 -2.87
CA GLY A 88 6.65 2.79 -3.36
C GLY A 88 6.74 4.18 -2.77
N TYR A 89 7.89 4.81 -2.88
CA TYR A 89 8.12 6.18 -2.43
C TYR A 89 9.34 6.77 -3.13
N SER A 90 9.42 8.09 -3.11
CA SER A 90 10.62 8.85 -3.47
C SER A 90 10.71 10.05 -2.55
N ASP A 91 11.91 10.42 -2.16
CA ASP A 91 12.27 11.67 -1.48
C ASP A 91 12.86 12.70 -2.43
N GLU A 92 12.81 12.41 -3.74
CA GLU A 92 13.25 13.27 -4.83
C GLU A 92 12.12 13.43 -5.86
N GLY A 93 11.54 14.63 -5.92
CA GLY A 93 10.50 15.01 -6.88
C GLY A 93 9.10 14.46 -6.58
N PRO A 94 8.07 15.18 -7.00
CA PRO A 94 6.67 14.79 -6.79
C PRO A 94 6.26 13.66 -7.74
N PHE A 95 5.18 12.97 -7.40
CA PHE A 95 4.53 12.04 -8.32
C PHE A 95 3.98 12.80 -9.53
N ALA A 96 4.50 12.48 -10.72
CA ALA A 96 4.09 13.13 -11.96
C ALA A 96 2.76 12.56 -12.46
N THR A 97 1.71 13.37 -12.44
CA THR A 97 0.39 12.97 -12.93
C THR A 97 0.19 13.23 -14.41
N GLU A 98 0.85 14.27 -14.97
CA GLU A 98 0.66 14.68 -16.36
C GLU A 98 1.59 13.98 -17.37
N ASN A 99 2.71 13.46 -16.93
CA ASN A 99 3.62 12.71 -17.80
C ASN A 99 4.46 11.74 -16.95
N PRO A 100 3.84 10.74 -16.34
CA PRO A 100 4.56 9.79 -15.52
C PRO A 100 5.56 8.99 -16.38
N SER A 101 6.68 8.57 -15.78
CA SER A 101 7.62 7.74 -16.51
C SER A 101 6.98 6.43 -16.95
N PRO A 102 7.29 5.94 -18.15
CA PRO A 102 6.74 4.66 -18.65
C PRO A 102 7.04 3.50 -17.70
N GLU A 103 8.20 3.51 -17.05
CA GLU A 103 8.64 2.48 -16.11
C GLU A 103 7.76 2.48 -14.85
N LEU A 104 7.48 3.67 -14.28
CA LEU A 104 6.58 3.82 -13.13
C LEU A 104 5.17 3.34 -13.50
N MET A 105 4.65 3.74 -14.65
CA MET A 105 3.32 3.32 -15.10
C MET A 105 3.26 1.82 -15.31
N PHE A 106 4.25 1.21 -15.95
CA PHE A 106 4.34 -0.23 -16.10
C PHE A 106 4.31 -0.94 -14.74
N TYR A 107 5.08 -0.45 -13.77
CA TYR A 107 5.10 -0.99 -12.41
C TYR A 107 3.74 -0.89 -11.71
N LEU A 108 3.07 0.27 -11.80
CA LEU A 108 1.76 0.50 -11.21
C LEU A 108 0.67 -0.37 -11.86
N ASP A 109 0.72 -0.55 -13.17
CA ASP A 109 -0.18 -1.46 -13.89
C ASP A 109 -0.02 -2.91 -13.43
N ARG A 110 1.21 -3.36 -13.21
CA ARG A 110 1.49 -4.70 -12.64
C ARG A 110 0.93 -4.86 -11.23
N ILE A 111 0.95 -3.81 -10.42
CA ILE A 111 0.34 -3.81 -9.10
C ILE A 111 -1.19 -3.95 -9.21
N ILE A 112 -1.82 -3.20 -10.09
CA ILE A 112 -3.27 -3.29 -10.34
C ILE A 112 -3.63 -4.71 -10.79
N GLU A 113 -2.88 -5.27 -11.75
CA GLU A 113 -3.09 -6.63 -12.23
C GLU A 113 -2.94 -7.67 -11.12
N ALA A 114 -1.89 -7.59 -10.32
CA ALA A 114 -1.66 -8.51 -9.20
C ALA A 114 -2.80 -8.47 -8.16
N ARG A 115 -3.37 -7.29 -7.91
CA ARG A 115 -4.47 -7.12 -6.95
C ARG A 115 -5.82 -7.57 -7.47
N THR A 116 -6.03 -7.51 -8.76
CA THR A 116 -7.26 -7.95 -9.41
C THR A 116 -7.25 -9.44 -9.77
N SER A 117 -6.08 -10.07 -9.72
CA SER A 117 -5.91 -11.50 -9.98
C SER A 117 -6.60 -12.34 -8.91
N ARG A 118 -7.28 -13.41 -9.35
CA ARG A 118 -7.85 -14.42 -8.43
C ARG A 118 -6.78 -15.20 -7.67
N ASN A 119 -5.57 -15.24 -8.21
CA ASN A 119 -4.41 -15.93 -7.64
C ASN A 119 -3.41 -14.94 -7.04
N ALA A 120 -3.89 -13.81 -6.51
CA ALA A 120 -3.03 -12.85 -5.85
C ALA A 120 -2.20 -13.55 -4.77
N VAL A 121 -0.88 -13.42 -4.85
CA VAL A 121 0.01 -13.89 -3.80
C VAL A 121 -0.14 -12.95 -2.62
N LEU A 122 -0.72 -13.46 -1.54
CA LEU A 122 -0.85 -12.73 -0.29
C LEU A 122 0.36 -13.08 0.60
N PHE A 123 0.89 -12.09 1.28
CA PHE A 123 1.97 -12.29 2.23
C PHE A 123 1.38 -12.45 3.63
N ASP A 124 1.83 -13.45 4.38
CA ASP A 124 1.28 -13.78 5.69
C ASP A 124 1.52 -12.68 6.74
N ASP A 125 2.51 -11.81 6.52
CA ASP A 125 2.94 -10.77 7.46
C ASP A 125 2.40 -9.36 7.14
N THR A 126 1.47 -9.22 6.20
CA THR A 126 0.93 -7.90 5.82
C THR A 126 0.22 -7.20 6.96
N ALA A 127 -0.51 -7.93 7.80
CA ALA A 127 -1.20 -7.38 8.96
C ALA A 127 -0.21 -6.78 9.99
N GLU A 128 0.89 -7.49 10.24
CA GLU A 128 1.97 -7.01 11.12
C GLU A 128 2.68 -5.79 10.53
N GLU A 129 2.90 -5.78 9.23
CA GLU A 129 3.52 -4.65 8.53
C GLU A 129 2.63 -3.40 8.56
N TRP A 130 1.30 -3.55 8.36
CA TRP A 130 0.34 -2.47 8.55
C TRP A 130 0.38 -1.93 9.98
N GLN A 131 0.41 -2.82 10.97
CA GLN A 131 0.51 -2.42 12.39
C GLN A 131 1.81 -1.68 12.67
N SER A 132 2.94 -2.14 12.11
CA SER A 132 4.24 -1.48 12.24
C SER A 132 4.23 -0.08 11.65
N VAL A 133 3.76 0.08 10.41
CA VAL A 133 3.66 1.40 9.78
C VAL A 133 2.72 2.32 10.55
N MET A 134 1.56 1.82 10.98
CA MET A 134 0.58 2.61 11.73
C MET A 134 1.07 3.01 13.13
N SER A 135 1.96 2.25 13.76
CA SER A 135 2.48 2.54 15.10
C SER A 135 3.79 3.35 15.05
N THR A 136 4.74 2.95 14.22
CA THR A 136 6.10 3.48 14.20
C THR A 136 6.49 4.19 12.89
N GLY A 137 5.69 4.06 11.84
CA GLY A 137 6.02 4.54 10.49
C GLY A 137 7.08 3.71 9.78
N ARG A 138 7.51 2.58 10.33
CA ARG A 138 8.60 1.77 9.78
C ARG A 138 8.08 0.49 9.14
N LEU A 139 8.69 0.11 8.03
CA LEU A 139 8.51 -1.22 7.45
C LEU A 139 9.18 -2.26 8.34
N LEU A 140 8.64 -3.47 8.35
CA LEU A 140 9.28 -4.60 9.02
C LEU A 140 10.59 -4.93 8.33
N SER A 141 11.67 -5.01 9.11
CA SER A 141 12.95 -5.50 8.61
C SER A 141 12.83 -7.00 8.35
N ARG A 142 12.85 -7.38 7.08
CA ARG A 142 12.91 -8.78 6.70
C ARG A 142 14.35 -9.23 6.63
N ASN A 143 14.69 -10.31 7.31
CA ASN A 143 15.85 -11.09 6.96
C ASN A 143 15.53 -11.77 5.61
N VAL A 144 15.87 -11.09 4.52
CA VAL A 144 15.76 -11.65 3.17
C VAL A 144 16.73 -12.81 3.10
N GLY A 145 16.23 -14.02 3.35
CA GLY A 145 16.94 -15.23 2.98
C GLY A 145 17.29 -15.11 1.49
N ARG A 146 18.50 -15.47 1.10
CA ARG A 146 19.04 -15.43 -0.26
C ARG A 146 18.08 -16.08 -1.28
N GLY A 147 17.17 -15.31 -1.83
CA GLY A 147 16.19 -15.77 -2.81
C GLY A 147 15.28 -14.60 -3.12
N GLY A 148 15.69 -13.75 -4.04
CA GLY A 148 15.18 -12.46 -4.36
C GLY A 148 13.66 -12.32 -4.45
N ASP A 149 13.13 -11.48 -3.61
CA ASP A 149 11.93 -10.71 -3.86
C ASP A 149 12.21 -9.27 -3.46
N TYR A 150 13.12 -8.66 -4.19
CA TYR A 150 13.25 -7.21 -4.19
C TYR A 150 12.13 -6.64 -5.05
N ILE A 151 11.00 -6.32 -4.47
CA ILE A 151 10.20 -5.25 -5.02
C ILE A 151 10.96 -3.98 -4.63
N CYS A 152 11.71 -3.50 -5.59
CA CYS A 152 12.51 -2.31 -5.63
C CYS A 152 12.39 -1.34 -4.45
N THR A 153 13.38 -1.35 -3.56
CA THR A 153 13.89 -0.11 -3.01
C THR A 153 14.81 0.52 -4.06
N THR A 154 14.29 0.82 -5.22
CA THR A 154 15.01 1.60 -6.20
C THR A 154 14.80 3.04 -5.85
N ASN A 155 15.88 3.66 -5.40
CA ASN A 155 16.09 5.07 -5.61
C ASN A 155 15.91 5.30 -7.12
N TRP A 156 14.80 5.92 -7.54
CA TRP A 156 14.51 6.24 -8.93
C TRP A 156 15.28 7.49 -9.33
N ASN A 157 16.56 7.51 -8.99
CA ASN A 157 17.46 8.52 -9.45
C ASN A 157 17.80 8.21 -10.91
N LEU A 158 16.99 8.72 -11.83
CA LEU A 158 17.32 8.82 -13.23
C LEU A 158 18.28 10.01 -13.39
N ASP A 159 19.51 9.86 -12.95
CA ASP A 159 20.60 10.65 -13.46
C ASP A 159 20.77 10.29 -14.94
N SER A 160 20.06 11.04 -15.77
CA SER A 160 20.33 11.07 -17.20
C SER A 160 21.69 11.71 -17.43
N PRO A 161 22.54 11.12 -18.28
CA PRO A 161 23.80 11.73 -18.70
C PRO A 161 23.58 13.01 -19.50
#